data_056c3add89210e2570c6c1755136a76a
#
_entry.id   056c3add89210e2570c6c1755136a76a
#
_cell.length_a   1.000
_cell.length_b   1.000
_cell.length_c   1.000
_cell.angle_alpha   90.00
_cell.angle_beta   90.00
_cell.angle_gamma   90.00
#
_symmetry.space_group_name_H-M   'P 1'
#
loop_
_entity.id
_entity.type
_entity.pdbx_description
1 polymer ?
#
loop_
_entity_poly.entity_id
_entity_poly.type
_entity_poly.pdbx_seq_one_letter_code
_entity_poly.pdbx_strand_id
1 'polypeptide(L)'
;MRGGPGRHPVLETAAKNMINISIILAHPNPDSFNHAIANAAADLLRDSGHAVTLHDLYAEGFDPLLPSAEITGEPRDPAVQRHCSEIAAAGGIVIVHPNWWGMPPAILKGWVDRVLRAGVAYDFVEGDSGGGVPIGLLKAKAAVVFNTSNTACEREVRVFGDPLETLWRNCIFDLCGVKSVRRRMFETIITSTLEQRQAWLNETRQIVSAVFPEE
;
A
#
# COMPACT_ATOMS: atom_id res chain seq x y z
N MET A 1 -60.71 -0.66 26.80
CA MET A 1 -59.46 -1.26 26.45
C MET A 1 -58.92 -0.48 25.21
N ARG A 2 -57.89 0.32 25.38
CA ARG A 2 -57.28 1.10 24.29
C ARG A 2 -55.93 0.47 23.97
N GLY A 3 -55.83 -0.12 22.76
CA GLY A 3 -54.55 -0.64 22.23
C GLY A 3 -53.60 0.47 21.92
N GLY A 4 -52.38 0.45 22.50
CA GLY A 4 -51.30 1.35 22.19
C GLY A 4 -50.64 1.00 20.85
N PRO A 5 -50.11 1.99 20.11
CA PRO A 5 -49.45 1.73 18.84
C PRO A 5 -48.12 1.01 19.08
N GLY A 6 -47.95 -0.12 18.37
CA GLY A 6 -46.71 -0.88 18.34
C GLY A 6 -45.56 -0.03 17.80
N ARG A 7 -44.47 0.10 18.55
CA ARG A 7 -43.21 0.66 18.11
C ARG A 7 -42.57 -0.32 17.12
N HIS A 8 -42.46 0.06 15.86
CA HIS A 8 -41.59 -0.62 14.90
C HIS A 8 -40.13 -0.45 15.37
N PRO A 9 -39.33 -1.52 15.38
CA PRO A 9 -37.89 -1.38 15.63
C PRO A 9 -37.29 -0.61 14.45
N VAL A 10 -36.70 0.53 14.76
CA VAL A 10 -35.80 1.24 13.83
C VAL A 10 -34.58 0.33 13.71
N LEU A 11 -34.36 -0.24 12.51
CA LEU A 11 -33.12 -0.90 12.18
C LEU A 11 -32.04 0.19 12.17
N GLU A 12 -31.23 0.27 13.24
CA GLU A 12 -29.95 0.97 13.23
C GLU A 12 -29.10 0.29 12.18
N THR A 13 -28.97 0.92 11.02
CA THR A 13 -27.93 0.60 10.05
C THR A 13 -26.61 0.90 10.74
N ALA A 14 -25.87 -0.15 11.12
CA ALA A 14 -24.51 -0.04 11.60
C ALA A 14 -23.74 0.84 10.61
N ALA A 15 -23.13 1.93 11.09
CA ALA A 15 -22.31 2.79 10.26
C ALA A 15 -21.17 1.92 9.74
N LYS A 16 -21.11 1.71 8.43
CA LYS A 16 -19.98 1.00 7.79
C LYS A 16 -18.70 1.71 8.21
N ASN A 17 -17.74 0.96 8.75
CA ASN A 17 -16.42 1.49 9.14
C ASN A 17 -15.59 1.78 7.87
N MET A 18 -15.95 2.86 7.19
CA MET A 18 -15.23 3.34 6.01
C MET A 18 -13.83 3.80 6.42
N ILE A 19 -12.79 3.19 5.85
CA ILE A 19 -11.40 3.62 6.01
C ILE A 19 -10.85 4.20 4.71
N ASN A 20 -9.87 5.09 4.84
CA ASN A 20 -9.12 5.60 3.69
C ASN A 20 -8.03 4.58 3.34
N ILE A 21 -7.99 4.12 2.09
CA ILE A 21 -6.97 3.20 1.59
C ILE A 21 -6.16 3.89 0.51
N SER A 22 -4.85 3.94 0.71
CA SER A 22 -3.90 4.46 -0.27
C SER A 22 -3.28 3.32 -1.06
N ILE A 23 -3.45 3.33 -2.38
CA ILE A 23 -2.85 2.35 -3.30
C ILE A 23 -1.75 3.06 -4.08
N ILE A 24 -0.53 2.55 -4.01
CA ILE A 24 0.63 3.08 -4.73
C ILE A 24 1.06 2.07 -5.79
N LEU A 25 0.95 2.46 -7.04
CA LEU A 25 1.30 1.67 -8.21
C LEU A 25 2.55 2.23 -8.88
N ALA A 26 3.49 1.35 -9.20
CA ALA A 26 4.71 1.72 -9.92
C ALA A 26 5.02 0.75 -11.06
N HIS A 27 4.55 1.04 -12.25
CA HIS A 27 4.93 0.34 -13.47
C HIS A 27 4.82 1.26 -14.70
N PRO A 28 5.84 1.35 -15.60
CA PRO A 28 5.86 2.30 -16.71
C PRO A 28 4.88 1.98 -17.84
N ASN A 29 4.45 0.71 -17.98
CA ASN A 29 3.49 0.32 -19.00
C ASN A 29 2.07 0.27 -18.40
N PRO A 30 1.11 1.09 -18.88
CA PRO A 30 -0.27 1.10 -18.38
C PRO A 30 -1.03 -0.21 -18.63
N ASP A 31 -0.60 -1.01 -19.61
CA ASP A 31 -1.19 -2.32 -19.93
C ASP A 31 -0.55 -3.47 -19.12
N SER A 32 0.26 -3.16 -18.12
CA SER A 32 0.95 -4.17 -17.32
C SER A 32 0.01 -4.93 -16.40
N PHE A 33 0.41 -6.13 -16.03
CA PHE A 33 -0.33 -6.90 -15.03
C PHE A 33 -0.34 -6.23 -13.66
N ASN A 34 0.63 -5.36 -13.34
CA ASN A 34 0.61 -4.54 -12.12
C ASN A 34 -0.58 -3.57 -12.12
N HIS A 35 -0.90 -2.94 -13.26
CA HIS A 35 -2.10 -2.09 -13.37
C HIS A 35 -3.38 -2.92 -13.18
N ALA A 36 -3.46 -4.11 -13.77
CA ALA A 36 -4.61 -4.99 -13.58
C ALA A 36 -4.79 -5.39 -12.09
N ILE A 37 -3.70 -5.68 -11.37
CA ILE A 37 -3.72 -5.96 -9.94
C ILE A 37 -4.21 -4.74 -9.15
N ALA A 38 -3.63 -3.56 -9.40
CA ALA A 38 -4.00 -2.33 -8.69
C ALA A 38 -5.47 -1.96 -8.90
N ASN A 39 -5.95 -2.05 -10.14
CA ASN A 39 -7.35 -1.80 -10.48
C ASN A 39 -8.29 -2.83 -9.82
N ALA A 40 -7.95 -4.13 -9.87
CA ALA A 40 -8.77 -5.17 -9.24
C ALA A 40 -8.88 -4.98 -7.71
N ALA A 41 -7.80 -4.53 -7.06
CA ALA A 41 -7.81 -4.18 -5.65
C ALA A 41 -8.65 -2.92 -5.39
N ALA A 42 -8.44 -1.85 -6.19
CA ALA A 42 -9.14 -0.59 -6.03
C ALA A 42 -10.66 -0.72 -6.21
N ASP A 43 -11.08 -1.45 -7.23
CA ASP A 43 -12.50 -1.64 -7.54
C ASP A 43 -13.21 -2.41 -6.42
N LEU A 44 -12.63 -3.54 -5.97
CA LEU A 44 -13.20 -4.28 -4.86
C LEU A 44 -13.31 -3.43 -3.58
N LEU A 45 -12.25 -2.69 -3.23
CA LEU A 45 -12.24 -1.89 -2.01
C LEU A 45 -13.27 -0.74 -2.07
N ARG A 46 -13.47 -0.13 -3.25
CA ARG A 46 -14.53 0.87 -3.46
C ARG A 46 -15.92 0.24 -3.35
N ASP A 47 -16.13 -0.93 -3.97
CA ASP A 47 -17.38 -1.68 -3.90
C ASP A 47 -17.70 -2.09 -2.46
N SER A 48 -16.67 -2.36 -1.64
CA SER A 48 -16.77 -2.64 -0.21
C SER A 48 -17.03 -1.40 0.65
N GLY A 49 -17.09 -0.20 0.05
CA GLY A 49 -17.43 1.04 0.72
C GLY A 49 -16.25 1.80 1.33
N HIS A 50 -15.01 1.43 1.01
CA HIS A 50 -13.83 2.18 1.44
C HIS A 50 -13.56 3.40 0.55
N ALA A 51 -12.94 4.44 1.10
CA ALA A 51 -12.43 5.56 0.33
C ALA A 51 -11.04 5.20 -0.21
N VAL A 52 -10.91 5.06 -1.55
CA VAL A 52 -9.69 4.58 -2.19
C VAL A 52 -9.05 5.67 -3.04
N THR A 53 -7.82 6.03 -2.70
CA THR A 53 -6.93 6.85 -3.53
C THR A 53 -5.91 5.95 -4.21
N LEU A 54 -5.89 5.97 -5.55
CA LEU A 54 -4.93 5.23 -6.36
C LEU A 54 -3.93 6.21 -6.98
N HIS A 55 -2.67 6.05 -6.65
CA HIS A 55 -1.54 6.78 -7.22
C HIS A 55 -0.79 5.90 -8.21
N ASP A 56 -0.89 6.21 -9.48
CA ASP A 56 0.00 5.68 -10.51
C ASP A 56 1.18 6.64 -10.65
N LEU A 57 2.30 6.29 -10.04
CA LEU A 57 3.48 7.16 -9.98
C LEU A 57 4.03 7.53 -11.36
N TYR A 58 3.91 6.65 -12.36
CA TYR A 58 4.35 6.94 -13.72
C TYR A 58 3.36 7.87 -14.45
N ALA A 59 2.07 7.62 -14.33
CA ALA A 59 1.05 8.48 -14.96
C ALA A 59 1.01 9.88 -14.32
N GLU A 60 1.29 9.98 -13.02
CA GLU A 60 1.39 11.26 -12.31
C GLU A 60 2.70 12.01 -12.61
N GLY A 61 3.69 11.36 -13.24
CA GLY A 61 5.00 11.95 -13.45
C GLY A 61 5.73 12.25 -12.14
N PHE A 62 5.57 11.40 -11.12
CA PHE A 62 6.19 11.60 -9.82
C PHE A 62 7.72 11.73 -9.96
N ASP A 63 8.30 12.82 -9.46
CA ASP A 63 9.75 13.00 -9.43
C ASP A 63 10.37 12.19 -8.27
N PRO A 64 11.15 11.12 -8.57
CA PRO A 64 11.76 10.29 -7.55
C PRO A 64 13.02 10.89 -6.91
N LEU A 65 13.55 11.98 -7.45
CA LEU A 65 14.81 12.53 -6.97
C LEU A 65 14.57 13.36 -5.70
N LEU A 66 15.18 12.94 -4.60
CA LEU A 66 15.15 13.68 -3.34
C LEU A 66 16.09 14.91 -3.44
N PRO A 67 15.57 16.13 -3.46
CA PRO A 67 16.41 17.33 -3.44
C PRO A 67 17.17 17.46 -2.11
N SER A 68 18.40 17.93 -2.16
CA SER A 68 19.23 18.10 -0.95
C SER A 68 18.56 18.99 0.12
N ALA A 69 17.77 19.97 -0.31
CA ALA A 69 17.01 20.85 0.60
C ALA A 69 15.86 20.14 1.33
N GLU A 70 15.38 18.99 0.83
CA GLU A 70 14.32 18.20 1.44
C GLU A 70 14.85 17.14 2.43
N ILE A 71 16.17 16.96 2.56
CA ILE A 71 16.75 16.00 3.52
C ILE A 71 16.36 16.40 4.97
N THR A 72 16.42 17.69 5.27
CA THR A 72 16.08 18.25 6.59
C THR A 72 14.94 19.25 6.57
N GLY A 73 14.45 19.63 5.38
CA GLY A 73 13.38 20.62 5.18
C GLY A 73 12.09 19.98 4.66
N GLU A 74 11.01 20.71 4.69
CA GLU A 74 9.72 20.27 4.15
C GLU A 74 9.76 20.14 2.62
N PRO A 75 9.00 19.20 2.04
CA PRO A 75 8.89 19.07 0.59
C PRO A 75 8.27 20.33 0.00
N ARG A 76 8.87 20.83 -1.08
CA ARG A 76 8.37 22.02 -1.80
C ARG A 76 7.41 21.66 -2.92
N ASP A 77 7.48 20.44 -3.42
CA ASP A 77 6.61 19.92 -4.47
C ASP A 77 5.20 19.66 -3.91
N PRO A 78 4.15 20.32 -4.41
CA PRO A 78 2.78 20.10 -3.97
C PRO A 78 2.29 18.65 -4.16
N ALA A 79 2.81 17.92 -5.16
CA ALA A 79 2.48 16.51 -5.35
C ALA A 79 3.02 15.68 -4.18
N VAL A 80 4.28 15.89 -3.79
CA VAL A 80 4.88 15.19 -2.65
C VAL A 80 4.16 15.54 -1.34
N GLN A 81 3.81 16.82 -1.12
CA GLN A 81 3.03 17.26 0.06
C GLN A 81 1.68 16.53 0.13
N ARG A 82 0.99 16.39 -1.00
CA ARG A 82 -0.27 15.65 -1.09
C ARG A 82 -0.06 14.19 -0.72
N HIS A 83 0.92 13.50 -1.31
CA HIS A 83 1.24 12.11 -0.97
C HIS A 83 1.58 11.92 0.51
N CYS A 84 2.35 12.85 1.11
CA CYS A 84 2.64 12.83 2.55
C CYS A 84 1.36 12.91 3.40
N SER A 85 0.46 13.83 3.05
CA SER A 85 -0.79 14.02 3.79
C SER A 85 -1.71 12.81 3.67
N GLU A 86 -1.83 12.24 2.48
CA GLU A 86 -2.70 11.10 2.19
C GLU A 86 -2.20 9.82 2.85
N ILE A 87 -0.89 9.53 2.79
CA ILE A 87 -0.33 8.34 3.43
C ILE A 87 -0.41 8.41 4.95
N ALA A 88 -0.20 9.60 5.55
CA ALA A 88 -0.35 9.81 6.98
C ALA A 88 -1.79 9.64 7.48
N ALA A 89 -2.77 9.92 6.61
CA ALA A 89 -4.20 9.78 6.92
C ALA A 89 -4.76 8.39 6.59
N ALA A 90 -4.01 7.57 5.84
CA ALA A 90 -4.47 6.25 5.39
C ALA A 90 -4.69 5.29 6.57
N GLY A 91 -5.84 4.61 6.60
CA GLY A 91 -6.13 3.50 7.50
C GLY A 91 -5.66 2.15 6.97
N GLY A 92 -5.36 2.06 5.66
CA GLY A 92 -4.81 0.90 4.97
C GLY A 92 -3.93 1.31 3.80
N ILE A 93 -2.94 0.48 3.46
CA ILE A 93 -1.97 0.74 2.39
C ILE A 93 -1.89 -0.48 1.47
N VAL A 94 -1.90 -0.24 0.15
CA VAL A 94 -1.61 -1.26 -0.86
C VAL A 94 -0.48 -0.77 -1.75
N ILE A 95 0.56 -1.58 -1.91
CA ILE A 95 1.68 -1.30 -2.80
C ILE A 95 1.67 -2.31 -3.95
N VAL A 96 1.81 -1.84 -5.19
CA VAL A 96 1.82 -2.72 -6.38
C VAL A 96 3.01 -2.34 -7.27
N HIS A 97 3.94 -3.29 -7.47
CA HIS A 97 5.11 -3.04 -8.31
C HIS A 97 5.77 -4.34 -8.83
N PRO A 98 6.55 -4.29 -9.91
CA PRO A 98 7.36 -5.43 -10.36
C PRO A 98 8.56 -5.63 -9.45
N ASN A 99 9.04 -6.87 -9.36
CA ASN A 99 10.33 -7.19 -8.78
C ASN A 99 11.44 -6.97 -9.83
N TRP A 100 12.20 -5.92 -9.68
CA TRP A 100 13.35 -5.62 -10.52
C TRP A 100 14.63 -5.67 -9.68
N TRP A 101 15.46 -6.69 -9.93
CA TRP A 101 16.72 -6.90 -9.22
C TRP A 101 16.55 -7.09 -7.69
N GLY A 102 15.45 -7.70 -7.25
CA GLY A 102 15.14 -7.83 -5.83
C GLY A 102 14.70 -6.52 -5.17
N MET A 103 14.30 -5.51 -5.95
CA MET A 103 13.98 -4.17 -5.48
C MET A 103 12.72 -3.61 -6.18
N PRO A 104 12.08 -2.59 -5.61
CA PRO A 104 11.07 -1.82 -6.32
C PRO A 104 11.70 -0.97 -7.44
N PRO A 105 10.92 -0.55 -8.46
CA PRO A 105 11.37 0.41 -9.46
C PRO A 105 11.89 1.71 -8.83
N ALA A 106 12.83 2.38 -9.51
CA ALA A 106 13.44 3.62 -9.02
C ALA A 106 12.43 4.70 -8.61
N ILE A 107 11.34 4.84 -9.37
CA ILE A 107 10.28 5.80 -9.05
C ILE A 107 9.62 5.50 -7.69
N LEU A 108 9.39 4.21 -7.37
CA LEU A 108 8.80 3.81 -6.09
C LEU A 108 9.80 3.94 -4.95
N LYS A 109 11.09 3.65 -5.20
CA LYS A 109 12.14 3.90 -4.20
C LYS A 109 12.23 5.38 -3.87
N GLY A 110 12.19 6.26 -4.88
CA GLY A 110 12.18 7.70 -4.68
C GLY A 110 10.91 8.19 -3.99
N TRP A 111 9.75 7.56 -4.25
CA TRP A 111 8.52 7.83 -3.49
C TRP A 111 8.72 7.48 -2.00
N VAL A 112 9.30 6.34 -1.68
CA VAL A 112 9.64 5.98 -0.29
C VAL A 112 10.55 7.04 0.34
N ASP A 113 11.60 7.48 -0.35
CA ASP A 113 12.56 8.46 0.17
C ASP A 113 11.95 9.84 0.42
N ARG A 114 11.01 10.26 -0.43
CA ARG A 114 10.41 11.60 -0.35
C ARG A 114 9.15 11.66 0.51
N VAL A 115 8.38 10.57 0.59
CA VAL A 115 7.07 10.54 1.23
C VAL A 115 7.10 9.88 2.61
N LEU A 116 7.81 8.76 2.78
CA LEU A 116 7.94 8.09 4.08
C LEU A 116 9.09 8.71 4.89
N ARG A 117 8.94 9.96 5.26
CA ARG A 117 9.93 10.81 5.91
C ARG A 117 9.63 11.05 7.39
N ALA A 118 10.59 11.62 8.11
CA ALA A 118 10.41 12.08 9.49
C ALA A 118 9.26 13.10 9.58
N GLY A 119 8.47 13.05 10.65
CA GLY A 119 7.26 13.86 10.85
C GLY A 119 6.03 13.40 10.05
N VAL A 120 6.18 12.44 9.11
CA VAL A 120 5.07 11.88 8.31
C VAL A 120 4.85 10.40 8.61
N ALA A 121 5.86 9.56 8.37
CA ALA A 121 5.77 8.11 8.52
C ALA A 121 6.45 7.60 9.80
N TYR A 122 7.42 8.32 10.29
CA TYR A 122 8.14 8.03 11.54
C TYR A 122 8.68 9.33 12.15
N ASP A 123 9.13 9.25 13.41
CA ASP A 123 9.86 10.34 14.07
C ASP A 123 10.78 9.77 15.14
N PHE A 124 11.66 10.61 15.70
CA PHE A 124 12.53 10.24 16.82
C PHE A 124 12.00 10.82 18.13
N VAL A 125 12.29 10.16 19.24
CA VAL A 125 11.94 10.66 20.57
C VAL A 125 12.67 11.99 20.80
N GLU A 126 11.99 12.93 21.47
CA GLU A 126 12.59 14.23 21.82
C GLU A 126 13.92 14.02 22.60
N GLY A 127 14.98 14.69 22.13
CA GLY A 127 16.33 14.54 22.68
C GLY A 127 17.16 13.41 22.05
N ASP A 128 16.60 12.60 21.16
CA ASP A 128 17.35 11.63 20.38
C ASP A 128 18.03 12.32 19.19
N SER A 129 19.34 12.18 19.10
CA SER A 129 20.15 12.74 17.99
C SER A 129 20.18 11.83 16.75
N GLY A 130 19.28 10.83 16.65
CA GLY A 130 19.19 9.91 15.52
C GLY A 130 19.92 8.58 15.72
N GLY A 131 20.39 8.30 16.94
CA GLY A 131 20.99 7.02 17.31
C GLY A 131 20.00 6.00 17.87
N GLY A 132 18.75 6.41 18.10
CA GLY A 132 17.68 5.59 18.65
C GLY A 132 16.83 4.87 17.61
N VAL A 133 15.83 4.14 18.10
CA VAL A 133 14.82 3.49 17.28
C VAL A 133 13.68 4.50 17.03
N PRO A 134 13.32 4.79 15.77
CA PRO A 134 12.24 5.72 15.48
C PRO A 134 10.89 5.19 15.94
N ILE A 135 9.97 6.12 16.20
CA ILE A 135 8.57 5.85 16.47
C ILE A 135 7.81 5.91 15.15
N GLY A 136 7.07 4.85 14.81
CA GLY A 136 6.20 4.84 13.62
C GLY A 136 4.98 5.73 13.82
N LEU A 137 4.66 6.56 12.82
CA LEU A 137 3.56 7.52 12.84
C LEU A 137 2.39 7.17 11.92
N LEU A 138 2.53 6.18 11.02
CA LEU A 138 1.45 5.81 10.12
C LEU A 138 0.26 5.23 10.89
N LYS A 139 -0.93 5.70 10.53
CA LYS A 139 -2.21 5.25 11.12
C LYS A 139 -2.72 3.96 10.53
N ALA A 140 -2.15 3.53 9.40
CA ALA A 140 -2.54 2.32 8.71
C ALA A 140 -2.40 1.09 9.62
N LYS A 141 -3.49 0.36 9.80
CA LYS A 141 -3.53 -0.85 10.62
C LYS A 141 -2.91 -2.04 9.90
N ALA A 142 -2.97 -2.03 8.58
CA ALA A 142 -2.45 -3.09 7.74
C ALA A 142 -1.92 -2.56 6.41
N ALA A 143 -0.98 -3.31 5.82
CA ALA A 143 -0.49 -3.09 4.46
C ALA A 143 -0.51 -4.39 3.66
N VAL A 144 -0.79 -4.26 2.36
CA VAL A 144 -0.67 -5.35 1.38
C VAL A 144 0.34 -4.94 0.32
N VAL A 145 1.26 -5.84 -0.02
CA VAL A 145 2.22 -5.62 -1.09
C VAL A 145 2.05 -6.70 -2.16
N PHE A 146 1.72 -6.29 -3.36
CA PHE A 146 1.69 -7.14 -4.53
C PHE A 146 2.92 -6.91 -5.40
N ASN A 147 3.62 -7.99 -5.69
CA ASN A 147 4.76 -7.97 -6.60
C ASN A 147 4.51 -8.86 -7.81
N THR A 148 4.99 -8.45 -8.96
CA THR A 148 5.12 -9.34 -10.13
C THR A 148 6.58 -9.67 -10.36
N SER A 149 6.89 -10.90 -10.76
CA SER A 149 8.25 -11.34 -11.04
C SER A 149 8.30 -12.29 -12.24
N ASN A 150 9.44 -12.36 -12.92
CA ASN A 150 9.73 -13.42 -13.86
C ASN A 150 10.62 -14.52 -13.25
N THR A 151 11.02 -14.36 -12.00
CA THR A 151 11.72 -15.36 -11.21
C THR A 151 10.74 -16.15 -10.35
N ALA A 152 10.87 -17.46 -10.30
CA ALA A 152 10.06 -18.31 -9.43
C ALA A 152 10.32 -18.01 -7.94
N CYS A 153 9.27 -18.03 -7.12
CA CYS A 153 9.31 -17.73 -5.70
C CYS A 153 10.34 -18.59 -4.94
N GLU A 154 10.40 -19.87 -5.26
CA GLU A 154 11.40 -20.78 -4.68
C GLU A 154 12.83 -20.26 -4.89
N ARG A 155 13.12 -19.73 -6.09
CA ARG A 155 14.44 -19.18 -6.40
C ARG A 155 14.67 -17.87 -5.66
N GLU A 156 13.68 -16.97 -5.58
CA GLU A 156 13.77 -15.72 -4.81
C GLU A 156 14.11 -15.99 -3.35
N VAL A 157 13.44 -16.95 -2.73
CA VAL A 157 13.69 -17.33 -1.33
C VAL A 157 15.03 -18.02 -1.16
N ARG A 158 15.30 -19.09 -1.96
CA ARG A 158 16.45 -19.97 -1.74
C ARG A 158 17.78 -19.33 -2.13
N VAL A 159 17.80 -18.53 -3.22
CA VAL A 159 19.04 -18.00 -3.78
C VAL A 159 19.27 -16.55 -3.33
N PHE A 160 18.21 -15.76 -3.24
CA PHE A 160 18.32 -14.31 -2.96
C PHE A 160 17.85 -13.92 -1.56
N GLY A 161 17.23 -14.85 -0.79
CA GLY A 161 16.76 -14.59 0.57
C GLY A 161 15.50 -13.71 0.63
N ASP A 162 14.75 -13.62 -0.48
CA ASP A 162 13.54 -12.80 -0.62
C ASP A 162 13.71 -11.35 -0.13
N PRO A 163 14.54 -10.56 -0.82
CA PRO A 163 14.89 -9.22 -0.35
C PRO A 163 13.67 -8.28 -0.24
N LEU A 164 12.63 -8.48 -1.05
CA LEU A 164 11.42 -7.66 -0.99
C LEU A 164 10.56 -7.95 0.25
N GLU A 165 10.58 -9.18 0.79
CA GLU A 165 9.91 -9.47 2.07
C GLU A 165 10.58 -8.69 3.19
N THR A 166 11.91 -8.74 3.27
CA THR A 166 12.69 -8.01 4.27
C THR A 166 12.51 -6.50 4.11
N LEU A 167 12.58 -5.99 2.88
CA LEU A 167 12.44 -4.56 2.59
C LEU A 167 11.08 -4.02 3.07
N TRP A 168 9.99 -4.62 2.61
CA TRP A 168 8.67 -4.08 2.89
C TRP A 168 8.23 -4.31 4.32
N ARG A 169 8.39 -5.53 4.83
CA ARG A 169 7.92 -5.86 6.19
C ARG A 169 8.80 -5.23 7.27
N ASN A 170 10.11 -5.49 7.20
CA ASN A 170 11.01 -5.18 8.32
C ASN A 170 11.62 -3.78 8.21
N CYS A 171 12.09 -3.40 6.99
CA CYS A 171 12.78 -2.12 6.85
C CYS A 171 11.84 -0.92 6.71
N ILE A 172 10.65 -1.10 6.10
CA ILE A 172 9.74 0.02 5.82
C ILE A 172 8.56 0.01 6.78
N PHE A 173 7.66 -0.97 6.69
CA PHE A 173 6.40 -0.91 7.42
C PHE A 173 6.56 -1.07 8.92
N ASP A 174 7.47 -1.93 9.39
CA ASP A 174 7.72 -2.09 10.83
C ASP A 174 8.26 -0.80 11.46
N LEU A 175 9.20 -0.13 10.79
CA LEU A 175 9.73 1.17 11.18
C LEU A 175 8.63 2.24 11.21
N CYS A 176 7.73 2.26 10.22
CA CYS A 176 6.63 3.21 10.14
C CYS A 176 5.44 2.89 11.05
N GLY A 177 5.50 1.80 11.84
CA GLY A 177 4.47 1.42 12.81
C GLY A 177 3.37 0.51 12.26
N VAL A 178 3.44 0.07 11.00
CA VAL A 178 2.46 -0.85 10.39
C VAL A 178 2.87 -2.29 10.65
N LYS A 179 2.26 -2.95 11.63
CA LYS A 179 2.66 -4.30 12.08
C LYS A 179 2.02 -5.43 11.28
N SER A 180 0.83 -5.23 10.71
CA SER A 180 0.14 -6.23 9.89
C SER A 180 0.50 -6.03 8.43
N VAL A 181 1.43 -6.83 7.91
CA VAL A 181 1.87 -6.74 6.50
C VAL A 181 1.64 -8.08 5.81
N ARG A 182 0.94 -8.07 4.70
CA ARG A 182 0.78 -9.24 3.82
C ARG A 182 1.43 -8.96 2.49
N ARG A 183 2.34 -9.83 2.04
CA ARG A 183 2.94 -9.74 0.71
C ARG A 183 2.57 -10.94 -0.14
N ARG A 184 2.31 -10.72 -1.41
CA ARG A 184 2.08 -11.75 -2.42
C ARG A 184 2.85 -11.42 -3.69
N MET A 185 3.72 -12.30 -4.11
CA MET A 185 4.43 -12.22 -5.39
C MET A 185 3.77 -13.15 -6.41
N PHE A 186 3.29 -12.59 -7.52
CA PHE A 186 2.84 -13.34 -8.69
C PHE A 186 4.03 -13.59 -9.60
N GLU A 187 4.30 -14.85 -9.89
CA GLU A 187 5.57 -15.26 -10.46
C GLU A 187 5.47 -15.91 -11.82
N THR A 188 6.54 -15.68 -12.58
CA THR A 188 6.72 -16.11 -13.96
C THR A 188 5.67 -15.49 -14.87
N ILE A 189 5.50 -14.16 -14.75
CA ILE A 189 4.49 -13.41 -15.53
C ILE A 189 4.66 -13.63 -17.03
N ILE A 190 5.89 -13.70 -17.52
CA ILE A 190 6.18 -13.80 -18.96
C ILE A 190 5.61 -15.07 -19.59
N THR A 191 5.47 -16.16 -18.84
CA THR A 191 4.94 -17.43 -19.33
C THR A 191 3.52 -17.71 -18.83
N SER A 192 2.92 -16.81 -18.06
CA SER A 192 1.60 -17.00 -17.49
C SER A 192 0.50 -17.00 -18.54
N THR A 193 -0.48 -17.89 -18.38
CA THR A 193 -1.68 -17.94 -19.24
C THR A 193 -2.70 -16.91 -18.81
N LEU A 194 -3.68 -16.65 -19.65
CA LEU A 194 -4.81 -15.78 -19.32
C LEU A 194 -5.60 -16.31 -18.10
N GLU A 195 -5.80 -17.61 -18.03
CA GLU A 195 -6.48 -18.27 -16.90
C GLU A 195 -5.73 -18.06 -15.59
N GLN A 196 -4.40 -18.23 -15.58
CA GLN A 196 -3.58 -17.95 -14.41
C GLN A 196 -3.69 -16.49 -13.96
N ARG A 197 -3.61 -15.55 -14.91
CA ARG A 197 -3.77 -14.12 -14.59
C ARG A 197 -5.15 -13.81 -14.01
N GLN A 198 -6.19 -14.41 -14.56
CA GLN A 198 -7.54 -14.26 -14.02
C GLN A 198 -7.67 -14.85 -12.60
N ALA A 199 -7.08 -16.00 -12.35
CA ALA A 199 -7.01 -16.59 -11.00
C ALA A 199 -6.26 -15.68 -10.02
N TRP A 200 -5.14 -15.10 -10.44
CA TRP A 200 -4.37 -14.15 -9.63
C TRP A 200 -5.11 -12.84 -9.33
N LEU A 201 -5.91 -12.32 -10.27
CA LEU A 201 -6.77 -11.18 -10.00
C LEU A 201 -7.88 -11.52 -8.98
N ASN A 202 -8.42 -12.73 -9.03
CA ASN A 202 -9.36 -13.20 -8.02
C ASN A 202 -8.68 -13.37 -6.65
N GLU A 203 -7.45 -13.92 -6.62
CA GLU A 203 -6.64 -13.99 -5.40
C GLU A 203 -6.32 -12.60 -4.83
N THR A 204 -6.02 -11.62 -5.70
CA THR A 204 -5.84 -10.21 -5.30
C THR A 204 -7.05 -9.69 -4.54
N ARG A 205 -8.25 -9.88 -5.09
CA ARG A 205 -9.52 -9.47 -4.45
C ARG A 205 -9.73 -10.17 -3.11
N GLN A 206 -9.48 -11.47 -3.04
CA GLN A 206 -9.59 -12.25 -1.79
C GLN A 206 -8.63 -11.73 -0.72
N ILE A 207 -7.38 -11.40 -1.10
CA ILE A 207 -6.38 -10.89 -0.16
C ILE A 207 -6.80 -9.52 0.38
N VAL A 208 -7.20 -8.58 -0.47
CA VAL A 208 -7.58 -7.24 0.01
C VAL A 208 -8.86 -7.27 0.82
N SER A 209 -9.85 -8.09 0.45
CA SER A 209 -11.07 -8.29 1.25
C SER A 209 -10.78 -8.89 2.62
N ALA A 210 -9.85 -9.84 2.71
CA ALA A 210 -9.47 -10.46 3.99
C ALA A 210 -8.68 -9.51 4.90
N VAL A 211 -7.89 -8.59 4.33
CA VAL A 211 -7.08 -7.62 5.09
C VAL A 211 -7.88 -6.37 5.45
N PHE A 212 -8.78 -5.96 4.58
CA PHE A 212 -9.66 -4.80 4.74
C PHE A 212 -11.13 -5.24 4.58
N PRO A 213 -11.69 -5.95 5.57
CA PRO A 213 -13.04 -6.47 5.48
C PRO A 213 -14.10 -5.36 5.49
N GLU A 214 -15.24 -5.63 4.87
CA GLU A 214 -16.46 -4.91 5.13
C GLU A 214 -16.89 -5.21 6.58
N GLU A 215 -17.12 -4.20 7.40
CA GLU A 215 -17.73 -4.36 8.72
C GLU A 215 -19.25 -4.17 8.66
#